data_aabc4bcc214d3184c51ec4c866e3a036
#
_entry.id   aabc4bcc214d3184c51ec4c866e3a036
#
_cell.length_a   1.000
_cell.length_b   1.000
_cell.length_c   1.000
_cell.angle_alpha   90.00
_cell.angle_beta   90.00
_cell.angle_gamma   90.00
#
_symmetry.space_group_name_H-M   'P 1'
#
loop_
_entity.id
_entity.type
_entity.pdbx_description
1 polymer ?
#
loop_
_entity_poly.entity_id
_entity_poly.type
_entity_poly.pdbx_seq_one_letter_code
_entity_poly.pdbx_strand_id
1 'polypeptide(L)'
;MKENSTIAAIATALSPAGISIIRISGPKALDVIDRIYRTKKEVDSIKKGAFAVTSSSSAKKLSNAPTHTIHYGYICDENEVIDEVMVSIMKGPRSFTAEDTVEINCHGG
;
A
#
# COMPACT_ATOMS: atom_id res chain seq x y z
N MET A 1 27.43 2.60 8.49
CA MET A 1 26.32 3.31 9.06
C MET A 1 24.99 2.66 8.72
N LYS A 2 24.15 2.71 9.65
CA LYS A 2 22.92 2.01 9.51
C LYS A 2 21.84 2.89 8.96
N GLU A 3 21.20 2.43 7.95
CA GLU A 3 20.09 3.16 7.37
C GLU A 3 18.78 2.73 7.97
N ASN A 4 18.02 3.68 8.46
CA ASN A 4 16.69 3.41 8.97
C ASN A 4 15.61 4.05 8.11
N SER A 5 15.97 4.46 6.91
CA SER A 5 15.02 5.09 6.01
C SER A 5 14.09 4.07 5.38
N THR A 6 12.87 4.50 5.16
CA THR A 6 11.91 3.73 4.38
C THR A 6 12.00 4.21 2.94
N ILE A 7 12.15 3.28 2.02
CA ILE A 7 12.40 3.59 0.62
C ILE A 7 11.28 3.03 -0.23
N ALA A 8 10.80 3.83 -1.18
CA ALA A 8 9.84 3.38 -2.17
C ALA A 8 10.49 3.45 -3.55
N ALA A 9 10.30 2.42 -4.34
CA ALA A 9 10.89 2.36 -5.66
C ALA A 9 10.05 1.50 -6.59
N ILE A 10 10.14 1.77 -7.89
CA ILE A 10 9.51 0.90 -8.87
C ILE A 10 10.33 -0.37 -8.96
N ALA A 11 9.70 -1.50 -8.69
CA ALA A 11 10.38 -2.80 -8.62
C ALA A 11 10.40 -3.52 -9.96
N THR A 12 9.61 -3.07 -10.94
CA THR A 12 9.61 -3.68 -12.27
C THR A 12 9.86 -2.61 -13.30
N ALA A 13 10.44 -3.01 -14.43
CA ALA A 13 10.58 -2.11 -15.55
C ALA A 13 9.20 -1.78 -16.10
N LEU A 14 9.03 -0.57 -16.60
CA LEU A 14 7.80 -0.21 -17.29
C LEU A 14 7.66 -1.09 -18.52
N SER A 15 6.48 -1.58 -18.75
CA SER A 15 6.24 -2.48 -19.88
C SER A 15 4.91 -2.15 -20.53
N PRO A 16 4.73 -2.59 -21.79
CA PRO A 16 3.44 -2.42 -22.46
C PRO A 16 2.30 -3.14 -21.77
N ALA A 17 2.58 -4.08 -20.89
CA ALA A 17 1.54 -4.77 -20.16
C ALA A 17 0.80 -3.87 -19.20
N GLY A 18 1.35 -2.71 -18.89
CA GLY A 18 0.66 -1.74 -18.07
C GLY A 18 0.59 -2.09 -16.59
N ILE A 19 1.44 -2.97 -16.13
CA ILE A 19 1.48 -3.35 -14.73
C ILE A 19 2.80 -2.90 -14.13
N SER A 20 2.72 -2.20 -13.03
CA SER A 20 3.90 -1.76 -12.30
C SER A 20 3.82 -2.25 -10.87
N ILE A 21 4.96 -2.59 -10.33
CA ILE A 21 5.07 -2.97 -8.92
C ILE A 21 5.91 -1.92 -8.23
N ILE A 22 5.34 -1.33 -7.20
CA ILE A 22 6.05 -0.38 -6.34
C ILE A 22 6.36 -1.11 -5.06
N ARG A 23 7.62 -1.10 -4.68
CA ARG A 23 8.04 -1.72 -3.43
C ARG A 23 8.40 -0.65 -2.41
N ILE A 24 7.82 -0.76 -1.23
CA ILE A 24 8.14 0.10 -0.11
C ILE A 24 8.80 -0.78 0.93
N SER A 25 10.01 -0.41 1.35
CA SER A 25 10.79 -1.23 2.25
C SER A 25 11.39 -0.36 3.34
N GLY A 26 11.31 -0.83 4.57
CA GLY A 26 11.90 -0.10 5.68
C GLY A 26 11.02 -0.15 6.92
N PRO A 27 11.48 0.47 7.99
CA PRO A 27 10.77 0.39 9.27
C PRO A 27 9.38 1.04 9.26
N LYS A 28 9.11 1.93 8.32
CA LYS A 28 7.81 2.60 8.24
C LYS A 28 6.97 2.18 7.05
N ALA A 29 7.34 1.07 6.40
CA ALA A 29 6.61 0.63 5.21
C ALA A 29 5.13 0.41 5.49
N LEU A 30 4.82 -0.21 6.63
CA LEU A 30 3.43 -0.49 6.98
C LEU A 30 2.67 0.79 7.35
N ASP A 31 3.34 1.74 8.00
CA ASP A 31 2.71 3.02 8.28
C ASP A 31 2.39 3.76 7.00
N VAL A 32 3.28 3.69 6.02
CA VAL A 32 3.06 4.37 4.75
C VAL A 32 1.85 3.79 4.03
N ILE A 33 1.78 2.47 3.95
CA ILE A 33 0.66 1.86 3.24
C ILE A 33 -0.67 2.15 3.94
N ASP A 34 -0.68 2.19 5.26
CA ASP A 34 -1.90 2.47 5.99
C ASP A 34 -2.44 3.87 5.72
N ARG A 35 -1.58 4.80 5.35
CA ARG A 35 -2.01 6.17 5.04
C ARG A 35 -2.70 6.28 3.70
N ILE A 36 -2.36 5.43 2.76
CA ILE A 36 -2.82 5.58 1.38
C ILE A 36 -3.75 4.46 0.93
N TYR A 37 -3.80 3.36 1.64
CA TYR A 37 -4.65 2.23 1.27
C TYR A 37 -6.06 2.41 1.83
N ARG A 38 -7.06 2.12 1.00
CA ARG A 38 -8.46 2.14 1.43
C ARG A 38 -9.16 0.90 0.88
N THR A 39 -10.10 0.39 1.66
CA THR A 39 -10.93 -0.72 1.20
C THR A 39 -11.99 -0.21 0.24
N LYS A 40 -12.62 -1.14 -0.48
CA LYS A 40 -13.72 -0.79 -1.37
C LYS A 40 -14.85 -0.09 -0.61
N LYS A 41 -15.14 -0.55 0.60
CA LYS A 41 -16.19 0.03 1.41
C LYS A 41 -15.89 1.49 1.75
N GLU A 42 -14.64 1.77 2.08
CA GLU A 42 -14.24 3.13 2.39
C GLU A 42 -14.31 4.02 1.15
N VAL A 43 -13.90 3.51 0.01
CA VAL A 43 -13.97 4.26 -1.24
C VAL A 43 -15.42 4.54 -1.62
N ASP A 44 -16.29 3.57 -1.46
CA ASP A 44 -17.70 3.77 -1.75
C ASP A 44 -18.30 4.86 -0.85
N SER A 45 -17.89 4.92 0.39
CA SER A 45 -18.34 5.97 1.29
C SER A 45 -17.88 7.34 0.84
N ILE A 46 -16.65 7.45 0.38
CA ILE A 46 -16.12 8.70 -0.15
C ILE A 46 -16.92 9.14 -1.37
N LYS A 47 -17.21 8.21 -2.27
CA LYS A 47 -17.96 8.51 -3.50
C LYS A 47 -19.38 8.96 -3.21
N LYS A 48 -19.95 8.54 -2.10
CA LYS A 48 -21.29 8.94 -1.71
C LYS A 48 -21.32 10.28 -0.98
N GLY A 49 -20.19 10.96 -0.91
CA GLY A 49 -20.12 12.25 -0.27
C GLY A 49 -19.96 12.21 1.23
N ALA A 50 -19.78 11.05 1.79
CA ALA A 50 -19.49 10.95 3.21
C ALA A 50 -18.11 11.57 3.46
N PHE A 51 -17.93 12.09 4.65
CA PHE A 51 -16.60 12.58 5.02
C PHE A 51 -15.63 11.44 4.91
N ALA A 52 -14.48 11.76 4.35
CA ALA A 52 -13.44 10.77 4.25
C ALA A 52 -13.11 10.27 5.63
N VAL A 53 -12.93 8.98 5.69
CA VAL A 53 -12.33 8.38 6.85
C VAL A 53 -10.93 8.94 6.92
N THR A 54 -10.57 9.57 8.02
CA THR A 54 -9.20 10.05 8.17
C THR A 54 -8.27 8.86 8.12
N SER A 55 -7.04 9.11 7.76
CA SER A 55 -6.07 8.03 7.63
C SER A 55 -5.94 7.22 8.91
N SER A 56 -6.15 7.86 10.04
CA SER A 56 -6.01 7.19 11.32
C SER A 56 -7.20 6.35 11.70
N SER A 57 -8.31 6.48 10.97
CA SER A 57 -9.54 5.79 11.34
C SER A 57 -9.98 4.76 10.32
N SER A 58 -9.07 4.31 9.49
CA SER A 58 -9.37 3.22 8.57
C SER A 58 -9.79 2.00 9.37
N ALA A 59 -10.89 1.38 8.96
CA ALA A 59 -11.39 0.19 9.63
C ALA A 59 -10.45 -0.99 9.48
N LYS A 60 -9.64 -1.00 8.42
CA LYS A 60 -8.71 -2.08 8.17
C LYS A 60 -7.33 -1.52 7.96
N LYS A 61 -6.46 -1.82 8.90
CA LYS A 61 -5.06 -1.43 8.79
C LYS A 61 -4.24 -2.61 8.35
N LEU A 62 -3.51 -2.44 7.28
CA LEU A 62 -2.65 -3.50 6.75
C LEU A 62 -1.51 -3.81 7.69
N SER A 63 -1.13 -2.86 8.56
CA SER A 63 -0.11 -3.12 9.56
C SER A 63 -0.53 -4.21 10.54
N ASN A 64 -1.83 -4.47 10.66
CA ASN A 64 -2.34 -5.54 11.51
C ASN A 64 -2.54 -6.85 10.77
N ALA A 65 -2.31 -6.87 9.46
CA ALA A 65 -2.48 -8.08 8.68
C ALA A 65 -1.33 -9.06 8.93
N PRO A 66 -1.58 -10.37 8.78
CA PRO A 66 -0.50 -11.32 8.85
C PRO A 66 0.52 -11.11 7.74
N THR A 67 1.74 -11.52 8.00
CA THR A 67 2.76 -11.44 6.95
C THR A 67 2.44 -12.39 5.80
N HIS A 68 2.93 -12.05 4.63
CA HIS A 68 2.76 -12.85 3.41
C HIS A 68 1.30 -12.98 3.02
N THR A 69 0.56 -11.88 3.12
CA THR A 69 -0.83 -11.82 2.67
C THR A 69 -0.98 -10.76 1.59
N ILE A 70 -2.02 -10.94 0.79
CA ILE A 70 -2.32 -10.05 -0.33
C ILE A 70 -3.70 -9.45 -0.10
N HIS A 71 -3.82 -8.16 -0.32
CA HIS A 71 -5.04 -7.43 -0.07
C HIS A 71 -5.44 -6.60 -1.27
N TYR A 72 -6.69 -6.73 -1.68
CA TYR A 72 -7.23 -5.94 -2.77
C TYR A 72 -7.82 -4.65 -2.22
N GLY A 73 -7.59 -3.56 -2.89
CA GLY A 73 -8.14 -2.29 -2.47
C GLY A 73 -7.71 -1.16 -3.38
N TYR A 74 -7.60 0.01 -2.81
CA TYR A 74 -7.37 1.23 -3.57
C TYR A 74 -6.29 2.05 -2.90
N ILE A 75 -5.53 2.76 -3.73
CA ILE A 75 -4.62 3.79 -3.25
C ILE A 75 -5.33 5.11 -3.42
N CYS A 76 -5.36 5.89 -2.34
CA CYS A 76 -6.05 7.17 -2.34
C CYS A 76 -5.12 8.26 -1.83
N ASP A 77 -5.29 9.45 -2.39
CA ASP A 77 -4.65 10.65 -1.90
C ASP A 77 -5.78 11.50 -1.30
N GLU A 78 -5.87 11.48 0.02
CA GLU A 78 -6.98 12.08 0.74
C GLU A 78 -8.30 11.48 0.25
N ASN A 79 -9.12 12.25 -0.46
CA ASN A 79 -10.40 11.77 -0.94
C ASN A 79 -10.39 11.35 -2.39
N GLU A 80 -9.22 11.37 -3.01
CA GLU A 80 -9.10 11.05 -4.42
C GLU A 80 -8.56 9.65 -4.60
N VAL A 81 -9.29 8.83 -5.34
CA VAL A 81 -8.85 7.47 -5.66
C VAL A 81 -7.85 7.56 -6.81
N ILE A 82 -6.64 7.07 -6.55
CA ILE A 82 -5.57 7.10 -7.55
C ILE A 82 -5.58 5.83 -8.38
N ASP A 83 -5.69 4.68 -7.75
CA ASP A 83 -5.63 3.42 -8.49
C ASP A 83 -6.24 2.30 -7.66
N GLU A 84 -6.67 1.28 -8.36
CA GLU A 84 -7.14 0.03 -7.79
C GLU A 84 -5.96 -0.93 -7.80
N VAL A 85 -5.66 -1.55 -6.68
CA VAL A 85 -4.39 -2.23 -6.51
C VAL A 85 -4.53 -3.53 -5.73
N MET A 86 -3.49 -4.34 -5.81
CA MET A 86 -3.29 -5.45 -4.89
C MET A 86 -2.04 -5.15 -4.09
N VAL A 87 -2.13 -5.28 -2.79
CA VAL A 87 -1.05 -4.95 -1.88
C VAL A 87 -0.58 -6.21 -1.18
N SER A 88 0.70 -6.50 -1.32
CA SER A 88 1.31 -7.65 -0.65
C SER A 88 2.08 -7.16 0.56
N ILE A 89 1.86 -7.81 1.69
CA ILE A 89 2.49 -7.47 2.95
C ILE A 89 3.50 -8.55 3.31
N MET A 90 4.74 -8.14 3.53
CA MET A 90 5.79 -9.04 3.97
C MET A 90 6.50 -8.41 5.14
N LYS A 91 6.37 -9.03 6.30
CA LYS A 91 6.98 -8.48 7.51
C LYS A 91 8.33 -9.12 7.74
N GLY A 92 9.30 -8.30 8.12
CA GLY A 92 10.61 -8.82 8.46
C GLY A 92 10.56 -9.76 9.63
N PRO A 93 11.57 -10.61 9.77
CA PRO A 93 12.76 -10.72 8.92
C PRO A 93 12.58 -11.60 7.68
N ARG A 94 11.40 -12.10 7.41
CA ARG A 94 11.15 -13.05 6.31
C ARG A 94 10.80 -12.38 4.99
N SER A 95 11.12 -11.11 4.84
CA SER A 95 10.90 -10.39 3.60
C SER A 95 12.15 -10.43 2.73
N PHE A 96 12.05 -9.89 1.52
CA PHE A 96 13.20 -9.78 0.62
C PHE A 96 14.36 -9.03 1.23
N THR A 97 14.07 -8.01 2.02
CA THR A 97 15.07 -7.11 2.54
C THR A 97 15.36 -7.35 4.01
N ALA A 98 14.73 -8.36 4.61
CA ALA A 98 14.74 -8.62 6.04
C ALA A 98 14.08 -7.50 6.85
N GLU A 99 13.45 -6.55 6.18
CA GLU A 99 12.68 -5.48 6.79
C GLU A 99 11.22 -5.64 6.39
N ASP A 100 10.36 -4.85 6.98
CA ASP A 100 8.97 -4.81 6.53
C ASP A 100 8.94 -4.30 5.10
N THR A 101 8.23 -5.00 4.24
CA THR A 101 8.15 -4.70 2.83
C THR A 101 6.71 -4.76 2.38
N VAL A 102 6.32 -3.78 1.58
CA VAL A 102 5.00 -3.73 0.96
C VAL A 102 5.20 -3.64 -0.54
N GLU A 103 4.50 -4.48 -1.29
CA GLU A 103 4.50 -4.38 -2.74
C GLU A 103 3.11 -4.01 -3.21
N ILE A 104 3.03 -2.98 -4.02
CA ILE A 104 1.77 -2.49 -4.57
C ILE A 104 1.77 -2.80 -6.05
N ASN A 105 0.85 -3.67 -6.47
CA ASN A 105 0.66 -3.99 -7.88
C ASN A 105 -0.36 -3.02 -8.44
N CYS A 106 0.13 -2.10 -9.27
CA CYS A 106 -0.67 -1.04 -9.86
C CYS A 106 -1.03 -1.38 -11.28
N HIS A 107 -2.07 -0.74 -11.80
CA HIS A 107 -2.43 -0.92 -13.20
C HIS A 107 -1.49 -0.22 -14.15
N GLY A 108 -0.62 0.62 -13.67
CA GLY A 108 0.44 1.17 -14.48
C GLY A 108 -0.04 2.09 -15.59
N GLY A 109 -0.98 2.85 -15.30
CA GLY A 109 -1.46 3.76 -16.32
C GLY A 109 -1.18 5.21 -16.01
#